data_2b171c730627395fe3e0d1314ee9f276
#
_entry.id   2b171c730627395fe3e0d1314ee9f276
#
_cell.length_a   1.000
_cell.length_b   1.000
_cell.length_c   1.000
_cell.angle_alpha   90.00
_cell.angle_beta   90.00
_cell.angle_gamma   90.00
#
_symmetry.space_group_name_H-M   'P 1'
#
loop_
_entity.id
_entity.type
_entity.pdbx_description
1 polymer ?
#
loop_
_entity_poly.entity_id
_entity_poly.type
_entity_poly.pdbx_seq_one_letter_code
_entity_poly.pdbx_strand_id
1 'polypeptide(L)'
;MCCIVLDLEWNQPFSTRSMVTTPVRLPGEIIQIGAVKLNERLEIVDTFKVMVKPKYYPHMHRKIARLTQISNADLAYGFPFKQALAYFTAWCPEDAVFLTWGNEDFKVLHSNISVHKIKGYHLPKAYDVQRAFSRQIVKERRQYSLIQAMDMIQEPACTAHDALHDAMNTVQVLRHLDLPSLLNDDHPDIPYSQENGLQEMNEDLFDTQTEAFAAMMRRAWICPGCSHPVVFDN
;
A
#
# COMPACT_ATOMS: atom_id res chain seq x y z
N MET A 1 9.61 -10.13 -14.59
CA MET A 1 9.57 -9.37 -13.32
C MET A 1 8.30 -8.53 -13.32
N CYS A 2 7.50 -8.63 -12.27
CA CYS A 2 6.24 -7.89 -12.13
C CYS A 2 6.44 -6.72 -11.16
N CYS A 3 5.98 -5.52 -11.52
CA CYS A 3 6.03 -4.35 -10.65
C CYS A 3 4.66 -4.10 -10.02
N ILE A 4 4.63 -3.90 -8.71
CA ILE A 4 3.45 -3.50 -7.95
C ILE A 4 3.68 -2.08 -7.45
N VAL A 5 2.90 -1.12 -7.93
CA VAL A 5 2.88 0.23 -7.38
C VAL A 5 1.89 0.23 -6.21
N LEU A 6 2.39 0.51 -5.01
CA LEU A 6 1.65 0.43 -3.75
C LEU A 6 1.53 1.81 -3.13
N ASP A 7 0.35 2.12 -2.64
CA ASP A 7 0.09 3.24 -1.75
C ASP A 7 -0.82 2.81 -0.60
N LEU A 8 -0.69 3.45 0.55
CA LEU A 8 -1.43 3.12 1.76
C LEU A 8 -2.06 4.38 2.35
N GLU A 9 -3.28 4.26 2.85
CA GLU A 9 -3.82 5.24 3.77
C GLU A 9 -3.79 4.70 5.20
N TRP A 10 -3.46 5.56 6.16
CA TRP A 10 -3.39 5.15 7.57
C TRP A 10 -3.98 6.17 8.52
N ASN A 11 -4.64 5.66 9.54
CA ASN A 11 -5.12 6.46 10.67
C ASN A 11 -4.01 6.70 11.68
N GLN A 12 -4.09 7.77 12.45
CA GLN A 12 -3.09 8.18 13.43
C GLN A 12 -3.66 8.18 14.85
N PRO A 13 -2.83 8.00 15.88
CA PRO A 13 -3.25 8.21 17.25
C PRO A 13 -3.61 9.67 17.50
N PHE A 14 -4.59 9.93 18.38
CA PHE A 14 -5.01 11.30 18.73
C PHE A 14 -3.93 12.11 19.46
N SER A 15 -3.00 11.42 20.11
CA SER A 15 -1.87 12.03 20.81
C SER A 15 -0.68 11.07 20.86
N THR A 16 0.50 11.60 21.14
CA THR A 16 1.69 10.77 21.35
C THR A 16 1.55 9.82 22.55
N ARG A 17 0.72 10.17 23.54
CA ARG A 17 0.44 9.33 24.71
C ARG A 17 -0.45 8.12 24.38
N SER A 18 -1.29 8.22 23.36
CA SER A 18 -2.14 7.13 22.87
C SER A 18 -1.47 6.28 21.82
N MET A 19 -0.22 6.57 21.47
CA MET A 19 0.53 5.80 20.48
C MET A 19 0.91 4.42 21.03
N VAL A 20 0.65 3.38 20.24
CA VAL A 20 1.15 2.03 20.53
C VAL A 20 2.67 2.00 20.33
N THR A 21 3.40 1.46 21.34
CA THR A 21 4.86 1.42 21.34
C THR A 21 5.44 0.03 21.47
N THR A 22 4.60 -0.98 21.69
CA THR A 22 5.01 -2.36 21.91
C THR A 22 4.20 -3.30 21.00
N PRO A 23 4.80 -4.26 20.29
CA PRO A 23 6.23 -4.62 20.25
C PRO A 23 7.10 -3.62 19.51
N VAL A 24 6.53 -2.78 18.64
CA VAL A 24 7.18 -1.69 17.91
C VAL A 24 6.30 -0.44 17.96
N ARG A 25 6.88 0.71 17.67
CA ARG A 25 6.15 1.96 17.54
C ARG A 25 5.24 1.91 16.32
N LEU A 26 3.94 2.21 16.52
CA LEU A 26 2.94 2.29 15.45
C LEU A 26 2.56 3.75 15.19
N PRO A 27 3.24 4.45 14.27
CA PRO A 27 2.93 5.85 13.97
C PRO A 27 1.62 6.01 13.22
N GLY A 28 1.21 4.97 12.48
CA GLY A 28 -0.03 4.92 11.72
C GLY A 28 -0.55 3.50 11.60
N GLU A 29 -1.86 3.31 11.74
CA GLU A 29 -2.52 2.03 11.49
C GLU A 29 -3.21 2.07 10.13
N ILE A 30 -2.89 1.11 9.27
CA ILE A 30 -3.39 1.04 7.89
C ILE A 30 -4.91 0.92 7.90
N ILE A 31 -5.57 1.74 7.07
CA ILE A 31 -7.01 1.76 6.86
C ILE A 31 -7.42 1.49 5.42
N GLN A 32 -6.50 1.63 4.47
CA GLN A 32 -6.73 1.27 3.07
C GLN A 32 -5.41 0.82 2.44
N ILE A 33 -5.48 -0.20 1.59
CA ILE A 33 -4.38 -0.64 0.72
C ILE A 33 -4.86 -0.43 -0.70
N GLY A 34 -4.10 0.31 -1.49
CA GLY A 34 -4.30 0.51 -2.92
C GLY A 34 -3.07 0.09 -3.69
N ALA A 35 -3.23 -0.67 -4.76
CA ALA A 35 -2.10 -1.10 -5.56
C ALA A 35 -2.47 -1.29 -7.03
N VAL A 36 -1.46 -1.14 -7.89
CA VAL A 36 -1.55 -1.32 -9.34
C VAL A 36 -0.49 -2.33 -9.77
N LYS A 37 -0.91 -3.35 -10.50
CA LYS A 37 -0.02 -4.34 -11.09
C LYS A 37 0.36 -3.93 -12.50
N LEU A 38 1.65 -3.91 -12.78
CA LEU A 38 2.21 -3.51 -14.08
C LEU A 38 2.92 -4.68 -14.75
N ASN A 39 2.77 -4.76 -16.07
CA ASN A 39 3.61 -5.61 -16.90
C ASN A 39 4.96 -4.93 -17.21
N GLU A 40 5.82 -5.61 -17.99
CA GLU A 40 7.15 -5.11 -18.36
C GLU A 40 7.12 -3.84 -19.23
N ARG A 41 5.96 -3.48 -19.80
CA ARG A 41 5.76 -2.26 -20.59
C ARG A 41 5.15 -1.11 -19.79
N LEU A 42 5.05 -1.26 -18.45
CA LEU A 42 4.37 -0.34 -17.54
C LEU A 42 2.87 -0.13 -17.87
N GLU A 43 2.25 -1.12 -18.51
CA GLU A 43 0.81 -1.14 -18.72
C GLU A 43 0.12 -1.73 -17.47
N ILE A 44 -0.97 -1.12 -17.07
CA ILE A 44 -1.79 -1.61 -15.94
C ILE A 44 -2.49 -2.90 -16.38
N VAL A 45 -2.20 -4.00 -15.71
CA VAL A 45 -2.81 -5.30 -15.98
C VAL A 45 -3.85 -5.68 -14.94
N ASP A 46 -3.77 -5.10 -13.73
CA ASP A 46 -4.73 -5.36 -12.66
C ASP A 46 -4.63 -4.27 -11.58
N THR A 47 -5.66 -4.15 -10.75
CA THR A 47 -5.70 -3.22 -9.62
C THR A 47 -6.22 -3.90 -8.37
N PHE A 48 -5.74 -3.43 -7.22
CA PHE A 48 -6.17 -3.93 -5.92
C PHE A 48 -6.57 -2.76 -5.02
N LYS A 49 -7.70 -2.90 -4.33
CA LYS A 49 -8.12 -1.94 -3.31
C LYS A 49 -8.86 -2.66 -2.19
N VAL A 50 -8.46 -2.42 -0.95
CA VAL A 50 -9.13 -3.01 0.20
C VAL A 50 -9.18 -2.03 1.36
N MET A 51 -10.35 -1.94 2.02
CA MET A 51 -10.51 -1.24 3.29
C MET A 51 -10.07 -2.11 4.44
N VAL A 52 -9.33 -1.53 5.37
CA VAL A 52 -8.83 -2.21 6.56
C VAL A 52 -9.52 -1.64 7.80
N LYS A 53 -10.08 -2.53 8.62
CA LYS A 53 -10.66 -2.18 9.91
C LYS A 53 -9.56 -2.05 10.95
N PRO A 54 -9.29 -0.83 11.45
CA PRO A 54 -8.22 -0.64 12.42
C PRO A 54 -8.60 -1.26 13.77
N LYS A 55 -7.60 -1.81 14.44
CA LYS A 55 -7.71 -2.45 15.76
C LYS A 55 -7.24 -1.52 16.89
N TYR A 56 -6.15 -0.80 16.64
CA TYR A 56 -5.47 -0.01 17.66
C TYR A 56 -5.95 1.45 17.67
N TYR A 57 -6.30 2.00 16.51
CA TYR A 57 -6.84 3.36 16.36
C TYR A 57 -8.22 3.29 15.69
N PRO A 58 -9.25 2.73 16.40
CA PRO A 58 -10.56 2.40 15.81
C PRO A 58 -11.39 3.63 15.42
N HIS A 59 -11.04 4.79 15.97
CA HIS A 59 -11.73 6.05 15.65
C HIS A 59 -10.86 6.91 14.74
N MET A 60 -11.44 7.36 13.64
CA MET A 60 -10.75 8.19 12.66
C MET A 60 -10.25 9.49 13.29
N HIS A 61 -8.96 9.76 13.14
CA HIS A 61 -8.39 11.05 13.45
C HIS A 61 -8.97 12.11 12.50
N ARG A 62 -9.49 13.24 13.03
CA ARG A 62 -10.23 14.25 12.26
C ARG A 62 -9.47 14.77 11.03
N LYS A 63 -8.14 14.94 11.15
CA LYS A 63 -7.28 15.38 10.05
C LYS A 63 -7.24 14.32 8.93
N ILE A 64 -7.10 13.05 9.30
CA ILE A 64 -7.05 11.93 8.35
C ILE A 64 -8.40 11.75 7.66
N ALA A 65 -9.51 11.75 8.42
CA ALA A 65 -10.86 11.67 7.85
C ALA A 65 -11.14 12.78 6.82
N ARG A 66 -10.64 14.00 7.09
CA ARG A 66 -10.79 15.13 6.15
C ARG A 66 -9.93 14.97 4.92
N LEU A 67 -8.74 14.38 5.05
CA LEU A 67 -7.79 14.19 3.98
C LEU A 67 -8.24 13.07 3.04
N THR A 68 -8.52 11.89 3.60
CA THR A 68 -8.86 10.67 2.84
C THR A 68 -10.34 10.55 2.48
N GLN A 69 -11.20 11.37 3.09
CA GLN A 69 -12.67 11.26 3.04
C GLN A 69 -13.21 9.91 3.57
N ILE A 70 -12.37 9.10 4.21
CA ILE A 70 -12.78 7.84 4.84
C ILE A 70 -13.44 8.13 6.19
N SER A 71 -14.62 7.56 6.41
CA SER A 71 -15.39 7.70 7.64
C SER A 71 -15.26 6.49 8.57
N ASN A 72 -15.70 6.64 9.83
CA ASN A 72 -15.81 5.49 10.73
C ASN A 72 -16.79 4.42 10.22
N ALA A 73 -17.80 4.81 9.45
CA ALA A 73 -18.75 3.89 8.83
C ALA A 73 -18.05 3.02 7.77
N ASP A 74 -17.21 3.62 6.95
CA ASP A 74 -16.45 2.90 5.92
C ASP A 74 -15.51 1.87 6.58
N LEU A 75 -14.82 2.26 7.65
CA LEU A 75 -13.92 1.36 8.39
C LEU A 75 -14.65 0.19 9.05
N ALA A 76 -15.92 0.34 9.41
CA ALA A 76 -16.70 -0.75 10.01
C ALA A 76 -16.87 -1.93 9.05
N TYR A 77 -16.87 -1.68 7.74
CA TYR A 77 -16.96 -2.70 6.70
C TYR A 77 -15.59 -3.22 6.23
N GLY A 78 -14.50 -2.62 6.68
CA GLY A 78 -13.14 -3.07 6.37
C GLY A 78 -12.82 -4.47 6.91
N PHE A 79 -11.83 -5.11 6.31
CA PHE A 79 -11.30 -6.39 6.80
C PHE A 79 -10.32 -6.17 7.95
N PRO A 80 -10.21 -7.09 8.91
CA PRO A 80 -9.07 -7.10 9.82
C PRO A 80 -7.75 -7.08 9.04
N PHE A 81 -6.73 -6.35 9.55
CA PHE A 81 -5.46 -6.16 8.83
C PHE A 81 -4.83 -7.47 8.34
N LYS A 82 -4.81 -8.51 9.20
CA LYS A 82 -4.25 -9.82 8.83
C LYS A 82 -4.95 -10.42 7.59
N GLN A 83 -6.26 -10.28 7.49
CA GLN A 83 -7.03 -10.77 6.35
C GLN A 83 -6.83 -9.91 5.10
N ALA A 84 -6.83 -8.58 5.24
CA ALA A 84 -6.55 -7.66 4.13
C ALA A 84 -5.16 -7.89 3.56
N LEU A 85 -4.16 -8.10 4.42
CA LEU A 85 -2.79 -8.41 4.00
C LEU A 85 -2.72 -9.77 3.29
N ALA A 86 -3.44 -10.80 3.77
CA ALA A 86 -3.48 -12.10 3.11
C ALA A 86 -4.06 -12.00 1.69
N TYR A 87 -5.14 -11.23 1.51
CA TYR A 87 -5.71 -10.97 0.18
C TYR A 87 -4.73 -10.24 -0.73
N PHE A 88 -4.07 -9.20 -0.20
CA PHE A 88 -3.06 -8.45 -0.94
C PHE A 88 -1.89 -9.35 -1.36
N THR A 89 -1.39 -10.16 -0.43
CA THR A 89 -0.29 -11.12 -0.72
C THR A 89 -0.69 -12.14 -1.78
N ALA A 90 -1.90 -12.70 -1.69
CA ALA A 90 -2.39 -13.66 -2.68
C ALA A 90 -2.56 -13.04 -4.08
N TRP A 91 -2.84 -11.74 -4.15
CA TRP A 91 -2.92 -10.99 -5.41
C TRP A 91 -1.54 -10.65 -6.00
N CYS A 92 -0.50 -10.49 -5.18
CA CYS A 92 0.86 -10.21 -5.62
C CYS A 92 1.53 -11.46 -6.21
N PRO A 93 2.22 -11.36 -7.35
CA PRO A 93 3.13 -12.41 -7.81
C PRO A 93 4.31 -12.62 -6.85
N GLU A 94 4.85 -13.83 -6.79
CA GLU A 94 5.98 -14.17 -5.89
C GLU A 94 7.26 -13.37 -6.22
N ASP A 95 7.48 -13.06 -7.50
CA ASP A 95 8.64 -12.30 -7.99
C ASP A 95 8.40 -10.79 -8.07
N ALA A 96 7.33 -10.29 -7.45
CA ALA A 96 6.99 -8.88 -7.49
C ALA A 96 8.03 -8.00 -6.78
N VAL A 97 8.26 -6.81 -7.35
CA VAL A 97 8.94 -5.71 -6.66
C VAL A 97 7.93 -4.61 -6.38
N PHE A 98 8.10 -3.92 -5.25
CA PHE A 98 7.21 -2.85 -4.87
C PHE A 98 7.80 -1.49 -5.23
N LEU A 99 6.95 -0.60 -5.69
CA LEU A 99 7.25 0.78 -6.04
C LEU A 99 6.32 1.68 -5.23
N THR A 100 6.86 2.63 -4.48
CA THR A 100 6.08 3.54 -3.63
C THR A 100 6.46 4.99 -3.88
N TRP A 101 5.57 5.94 -3.58
CA TRP A 101 5.91 7.35 -3.58
C TRP A 101 6.57 7.76 -2.26
N GLY A 102 7.89 7.61 -2.19
CA GLY A 102 8.65 7.69 -0.95
C GLY A 102 8.69 6.36 -0.20
N ASN A 103 9.27 6.36 0.98
CA ASN A 103 9.52 5.15 1.75
C ASN A 103 8.58 4.98 2.96
N GLU A 104 7.65 5.90 3.18
CA GLU A 104 6.78 5.89 4.38
C GLU A 104 5.76 4.74 4.35
N ASP A 105 5.15 4.45 3.19
CA ASP A 105 4.20 3.33 3.02
C ASP A 105 4.81 2.01 3.48
N PHE A 106 6.05 1.76 3.07
CA PHE A 106 6.74 0.54 3.40
C PHE A 106 7.07 0.43 4.89
N LYS A 107 7.47 1.54 5.52
CA LYS A 107 7.70 1.61 6.98
C LYS A 107 6.41 1.39 7.76
N VAL A 108 5.32 1.98 7.30
CA VAL A 108 3.99 1.81 7.91
C VAL A 108 3.53 0.36 7.75
N LEU A 109 3.69 -0.25 6.57
CA LEU A 109 3.39 -1.65 6.34
C LEU A 109 4.17 -2.56 7.30
N HIS A 110 5.48 -2.37 7.40
CA HIS A 110 6.34 -3.13 8.31
C HIS A 110 5.91 -2.98 9.79
N SER A 111 5.59 -1.76 10.23
CA SER A 111 5.13 -1.51 11.60
C SER A 111 3.78 -2.21 11.88
N ASN A 112 2.86 -2.21 10.92
CA ASN A 112 1.57 -2.88 11.04
C ASN A 112 1.73 -4.41 11.09
N ILE A 113 2.56 -5.00 10.23
CA ILE A 113 2.88 -6.43 10.26
C ILE A 113 3.42 -6.83 11.65
N SER A 114 4.36 -6.04 12.17
CA SER A 114 5.00 -6.30 13.46
C SER A 114 4.03 -6.20 14.64
N VAL A 115 3.20 -5.13 14.69
CA VAL A 115 2.23 -4.91 15.79
C VAL A 115 1.11 -5.96 15.75
N HIS A 116 0.66 -6.36 14.57
CA HIS A 116 -0.32 -7.43 14.40
C HIS A 116 0.27 -8.84 14.57
N LYS A 117 1.58 -8.94 14.86
CA LYS A 117 2.31 -10.20 15.10
C LYS A 117 2.16 -11.20 13.95
N ILE A 118 2.19 -10.71 12.73
CA ILE A 118 2.12 -11.56 11.54
C ILE A 118 3.53 -12.11 11.30
N LYS A 119 3.65 -13.42 11.34
CA LYS A 119 4.91 -14.13 11.15
C LYS A 119 5.00 -14.66 9.72
N GLY A 120 6.24 -14.87 9.24
CA GLY A 120 6.50 -15.49 7.93
C GLY A 120 6.15 -14.64 6.71
N TYR A 121 5.73 -13.38 6.88
CA TYR A 121 5.56 -12.47 5.77
C TYR A 121 6.89 -11.84 5.40
N HIS A 122 7.35 -12.09 4.19
CA HIS A 122 8.55 -11.48 3.63
C HIS A 122 8.15 -10.31 2.75
N LEU A 123 8.58 -9.12 3.14
CA LEU A 123 8.38 -7.93 2.32
C LEU A 123 9.22 -8.03 1.05
N PRO A 124 8.64 -7.82 -0.15
CA PRO A 124 9.39 -7.74 -1.39
C PRO A 124 10.39 -6.58 -1.36
N LYS A 125 11.32 -6.58 -2.32
CA LYS A 125 12.15 -5.39 -2.56
C LYS A 125 11.26 -4.21 -2.89
N ALA A 126 11.54 -3.06 -2.29
CA ALA A 126 10.80 -1.83 -2.56
C ALA A 126 11.75 -0.73 -3.03
N TYR A 127 11.25 0.10 -3.95
CA TYR A 127 12.00 1.20 -4.55
C TYR A 127 11.20 2.50 -4.43
N ASP A 128 11.90 3.57 -4.13
CA ASP A 128 11.34 4.91 -3.95
C ASP A 128 11.27 5.67 -5.28
N VAL A 129 10.05 5.75 -5.83
CA VAL A 129 9.75 6.47 -7.07
C VAL A 129 9.94 7.99 -6.90
N GLN A 130 9.61 8.55 -5.72
CA GLN A 130 9.80 9.98 -5.42
C GLN A 130 11.26 10.39 -5.53
N ARG A 131 12.15 9.56 -4.98
CA ARG A 131 13.59 9.79 -5.05
C ARG A 131 14.10 9.68 -6.48
N ALA A 132 13.63 8.68 -7.24
CA ALA A 132 13.98 8.54 -8.66
C ALA A 132 13.49 9.74 -9.47
N PHE A 133 12.27 10.20 -9.26
CA PHE A 133 11.72 11.41 -9.87
C PHE A 133 12.60 12.64 -9.60
N SER A 134 12.95 12.87 -8.34
CA SER A 134 13.79 14.00 -7.95
C SER A 134 15.16 13.96 -8.64
N ARG A 135 15.76 12.77 -8.78
CA ARG A 135 17.08 12.58 -9.41
C ARG A 135 17.02 12.62 -10.92
N GLN A 136 16.06 11.93 -11.53
CA GLN A 136 16.01 11.73 -12.99
C GLN A 136 15.36 12.90 -13.71
N ILE A 137 14.29 13.48 -13.19
CA ILE A 137 13.52 14.56 -13.82
C ILE A 137 13.98 15.92 -13.34
N VAL A 138 13.90 16.15 -12.01
CA VAL A 138 14.17 17.49 -11.46
C VAL A 138 15.67 17.77 -11.34
N LYS A 139 16.50 16.73 -11.20
CA LYS A 139 17.97 16.83 -10.98
C LYS A 139 18.35 17.47 -9.64
N GLU A 140 17.48 17.30 -8.64
CA GLU A 140 17.66 17.79 -7.28
C GLU A 140 17.60 16.66 -6.24
N ARG A 141 18.02 16.95 -5.00
CA ARG A 141 17.89 16.03 -3.85
C ARG A 141 16.70 16.36 -2.94
N ARG A 142 15.80 17.20 -3.43
CA ARG A 142 14.60 17.62 -2.70
C ARG A 142 13.48 16.61 -2.92
N GLN A 143 12.66 16.39 -1.88
CA GLN A 143 11.42 15.61 -2.00
C GLN A 143 10.28 16.52 -2.52
N TYR A 144 9.47 15.96 -3.40
CA TYR A 144 8.29 16.59 -3.97
C TYR A 144 7.05 15.78 -3.60
N SER A 145 5.92 16.42 -3.34
CA SER A 145 4.66 15.69 -3.20
C SER A 145 4.24 15.08 -4.54
N LEU A 146 3.42 14.02 -4.50
CA LEU A 146 2.93 13.37 -5.72
C LEU A 146 2.19 14.36 -6.64
N ILE A 147 1.37 15.24 -6.05
CA ILE A 147 0.66 16.29 -6.81
C ILE A 147 1.63 17.26 -7.49
N GLN A 148 2.69 17.69 -6.81
CA GLN A 148 3.72 18.53 -7.43
C GLN A 148 4.42 17.81 -8.59
N ALA A 149 4.68 16.53 -8.44
CA ALA A 149 5.28 15.73 -9.51
C ALA A 149 4.34 15.62 -10.73
N MET A 150 3.05 15.36 -10.50
CA MET A 150 2.04 15.31 -11.55
C MET A 150 1.93 16.65 -12.29
N ASP A 151 1.93 17.78 -11.58
CA ASP A 151 1.95 19.12 -12.17
C ASP A 151 3.19 19.34 -13.04
N MET A 152 4.38 18.91 -12.57
CA MET A 152 5.64 19.07 -13.30
C MET A 152 5.70 18.26 -14.59
N ILE A 153 5.11 17.06 -14.60
CA ILE A 153 5.02 16.23 -15.83
C ILE A 153 3.81 16.58 -16.70
N GLN A 154 2.98 17.52 -16.27
CA GLN A 154 1.76 17.99 -16.97
C GLN A 154 0.72 16.89 -17.23
N GLU A 155 0.64 15.90 -16.34
CA GLU A 155 -0.35 14.84 -16.41
C GLU A 155 -1.54 15.14 -15.45
N PRO A 156 -2.78 14.82 -15.88
CA PRO A 156 -3.95 14.98 -15.01
C PRO A 156 -3.87 14.02 -13.81
N ALA A 157 -3.95 14.57 -12.60
CA ALA A 157 -3.98 13.76 -11.39
C ALA A 157 -5.38 13.20 -11.11
N CYS A 158 -5.44 11.93 -10.69
CA CYS A 158 -6.62 11.39 -10.04
C CYS A 158 -6.85 12.07 -8.67
N THR A 159 -8.03 11.88 -8.09
CA THR A 159 -8.35 12.41 -6.75
C THR A 159 -7.32 11.92 -5.74
N ALA A 160 -6.61 12.85 -5.09
CA ALA A 160 -5.60 12.54 -4.10
C ALA A 160 -6.23 11.95 -2.81
N HIS A 161 -5.38 11.25 -2.03
CA HIS A 161 -5.72 10.65 -0.75
C HIS A 161 -6.77 9.53 -0.82
N ASP A 162 -6.71 8.79 -1.90
CA ASP A 162 -7.27 7.46 -2.07
C ASP A 162 -6.13 6.56 -2.53
N ALA A 163 -5.81 5.53 -1.77
CA ALA A 163 -4.61 4.73 -1.99
C ALA A 163 -4.52 4.16 -3.43
N LEU A 164 -5.63 3.74 -4.04
CA LEU A 164 -5.58 3.27 -5.42
C LEU A 164 -5.31 4.42 -6.41
N HIS A 165 -5.92 5.58 -6.20
CA HIS A 165 -5.70 6.74 -7.06
C HIS A 165 -4.27 7.27 -6.93
N ASP A 166 -3.70 7.28 -5.73
CA ASP A 166 -2.31 7.72 -5.53
C ASP A 166 -1.32 6.70 -6.10
N ALA A 167 -1.61 5.39 -6.03
CA ALA A 167 -0.87 4.39 -6.79
C ALA A 167 -0.96 4.61 -8.32
N MET A 168 -2.14 4.96 -8.86
CA MET A 168 -2.31 5.30 -10.29
C MET A 168 -1.55 6.57 -10.68
N ASN A 169 -1.57 7.61 -9.85
CA ASN A 169 -0.79 8.84 -10.08
C ASN A 169 0.72 8.52 -10.09
N THR A 170 1.17 7.64 -9.18
CA THR A 170 2.56 7.17 -9.14
C THR A 170 2.95 6.40 -10.41
N VAL A 171 2.04 5.60 -10.99
CA VAL A 171 2.25 4.95 -12.30
C VAL A 171 2.47 5.98 -13.41
N GLN A 172 1.70 7.08 -13.42
CA GLN A 172 1.89 8.13 -14.43
C GLN A 172 3.30 8.73 -14.32
N VAL A 173 3.75 9.06 -13.11
CA VAL A 173 5.12 9.56 -12.91
C VAL A 173 6.15 8.52 -13.32
N LEU A 174 5.95 7.25 -12.97
CA LEU A 174 6.87 6.15 -13.29
C LEU A 174 7.13 6.00 -14.79
N ARG A 175 6.14 6.26 -15.64
CA ARG A 175 6.25 6.19 -17.10
C ARG A 175 7.22 7.23 -17.70
N HIS A 176 7.56 8.27 -16.96
CA HIS A 176 8.54 9.29 -17.33
C HIS A 176 9.96 8.98 -16.79
N LEU A 177 10.14 7.88 -16.07
CA LEU A 177 11.40 7.50 -15.45
C LEU A 177 12.11 6.37 -16.22
N ASP A 178 13.42 6.33 -16.09
CA ASP A 178 14.22 5.17 -16.49
C ASP A 178 14.09 4.08 -15.40
N LEU A 179 13.15 3.15 -15.61
CA LEU A 179 12.88 2.05 -14.68
C LEU A 179 14.08 1.13 -14.46
N PRO A 180 14.85 0.71 -15.49
CA PRO A 180 16.08 -0.06 -15.28
C PRO A 180 17.07 0.63 -14.33
N SER A 181 17.26 1.93 -14.47
CA SER A 181 18.12 2.71 -13.58
C SER A 181 17.58 2.74 -12.14
N LEU A 182 16.25 2.86 -11.98
CA LEU A 182 15.60 2.81 -10.66
C LEU A 182 15.81 1.44 -9.99
N LEU A 183 15.62 0.36 -10.72
CA LEU A 183 15.71 -1.01 -10.18
C LEU A 183 17.15 -1.50 -9.95
N ASN A 184 18.13 -0.86 -10.59
CA ASN A 184 19.56 -1.12 -10.41
C ASN A 184 20.21 -0.21 -9.35
N ASP A 185 19.45 0.71 -8.74
CA ASP A 185 19.97 1.50 -7.61
C ASP A 185 20.27 0.53 -6.45
N ASP A 186 21.55 0.30 -6.17
CA ASP A 186 22.06 -0.63 -5.13
C ASP A 186 21.70 -0.21 -3.69
N HIS A 187 21.00 0.89 -3.54
CA HIS A 187 20.40 1.33 -2.29
C HIS A 187 18.89 1.19 -2.35
N PRO A 188 18.31 0.00 -2.12
CA PRO A 188 16.91 -0.07 -1.76
C PRO A 188 16.75 0.82 -0.54
N ASP A 189 15.93 1.85 -0.65
CA ASP A 189 15.78 2.92 0.37
C ASP A 189 15.24 2.43 1.72
N ILE A 190 15.09 1.12 1.84
CA ILE A 190 14.65 0.45 3.05
C ILE A 190 15.71 -0.58 3.43
N PRO A 191 16.51 -0.28 4.47
CA PRO A 191 17.40 -1.29 5.03
C PRO A 191 16.52 -2.38 5.66
N TYR A 192 16.27 -3.42 4.90
CA TYR A 192 15.72 -4.66 5.44
C TYR A 192 16.87 -5.36 6.18
N SER A 193 16.94 -5.18 7.49
CA SER A 193 17.78 -6.03 8.33
C SER A 193 17.12 -7.41 8.38
N GLN A 194 17.70 -8.37 7.69
CA GLN A 194 17.33 -9.79 7.74
C GLN A 194 17.46 -10.40 9.15
N GLU A 195 17.87 -9.63 10.16
CA GLU A 195 18.27 -10.15 11.46
C GLU A 195 17.15 -10.38 12.48
N ASN A 196 15.91 -9.97 12.20
CA ASN A 196 14.80 -10.29 13.10
C ASN A 196 13.94 -11.38 12.47
N GLY A 197 14.38 -12.62 12.65
CA GLY A 197 13.73 -13.84 12.18
C GLY A 197 12.23 -13.86 12.39
N LEU A 198 11.51 -13.67 11.32
CA LEU A 198 10.11 -14.03 11.22
C LEU A 198 10.07 -15.51 10.84
N GLN A 199 10.21 -16.39 11.84
CA GLN A 199 9.98 -17.82 11.67
C GLN A 199 8.48 -18.10 11.72
N GLU A 200 8.01 -18.81 10.71
CA GLU A 200 6.75 -19.56 10.61
C GLU A 200 5.45 -18.73 10.55
N MET A 201 4.90 -18.62 9.34
CA MET A 201 3.48 -18.35 9.15
C MET A 201 2.67 -19.54 9.67
N ASN A 202 1.69 -19.27 10.54
CA ASN A 202 0.65 -20.24 10.82
C ASN A 202 -0.11 -20.53 9.52
N GLU A 203 -0.15 -21.79 9.12
CA GLU A 203 -0.85 -22.35 7.97
C GLU A 203 -2.39 -22.17 8.03
N ASP A 204 -2.91 -21.60 9.12
CA ASP A 204 -4.33 -21.55 9.45
C ASP A 204 -5.14 -20.42 8.79
N LEU A 205 -4.57 -19.58 7.93
CA LEU A 205 -5.37 -18.50 7.33
C LEU A 205 -6.06 -18.88 6.03
N PHE A 206 -5.30 -19.48 5.13
CA PHE A 206 -5.76 -20.07 3.86
C PHE A 206 -4.73 -21.11 3.43
N ASP A 207 -5.20 -22.30 3.05
CA ASP A 207 -4.31 -23.39 2.64
C ASP A 207 -3.61 -23.11 1.29
N THR A 208 -4.17 -22.18 0.48
CA THR A 208 -3.58 -21.76 -0.79
C THR A 208 -3.95 -20.31 -1.16
N GLN A 209 -3.15 -19.68 -2.04
CA GLN A 209 -3.50 -18.38 -2.65
C GLN A 209 -4.87 -18.42 -3.34
N THR A 210 -5.21 -19.55 -3.96
CA THR A 210 -6.50 -19.78 -4.61
C THR A 210 -7.66 -19.70 -3.64
N GLU A 211 -7.54 -20.24 -2.42
CA GLU A 211 -8.58 -20.18 -1.39
C GLU A 211 -8.75 -18.78 -0.83
N ALA A 212 -7.65 -18.05 -0.62
CA ALA A 212 -7.68 -16.65 -0.21
C ALA A 212 -8.43 -15.80 -1.25
N PHE A 213 -8.13 -15.98 -2.53
CA PHE A 213 -8.80 -15.29 -3.63
C PHE A 213 -10.27 -15.68 -3.73
N ALA A 214 -10.58 -16.98 -3.66
CA ALA A 214 -11.95 -17.48 -3.68
C ALA A 214 -12.78 -16.99 -2.47
N ALA A 215 -12.16 -16.81 -1.30
CA ALA A 215 -12.81 -16.24 -0.12
C ALA A 215 -13.09 -14.73 -0.31
N MET A 216 -12.19 -14.01 -0.96
CA MET A 216 -12.37 -12.61 -1.32
C MET A 216 -13.54 -12.45 -2.31
N MET A 217 -13.58 -13.26 -3.37
CA MET A 217 -14.60 -13.21 -4.43
C MET A 217 -16.00 -13.63 -3.95
N ARG A 218 -16.10 -14.45 -2.90
CA ARG A 218 -17.40 -14.87 -2.32
C ARG A 218 -18.08 -13.79 -1.48
N ARG A 219 -17.38 -12.73 -1.10
CA ARG A 219 -17.99 -11.61 -0.38
C ARG A 219 -18.61 -10.64 -1.39
N ALA A 220 -19.90 -10.37 -1.25
CA ALA A 220 -20.54 -9.32 -2.03
C ALA A 220 -19.91 -7.97 -1.66
N TRP A 221 -19.16 -7.40 -2.59
CA TRP A 221 -18.60 -6.06 -2.46
C TRP A 221 -19.69 -5.06 -2.78
N ILE A 222 -19.97 -4.16 -1.85
CA ILE A 222 -20.90 -3.05 -2.07
C ILE A 222 -20.07 -1.83 -2.37
N CYS A 223 -20.28 -1.21 -3.53
CA CYS A 223 -19.64 0.05 -3.87
C CYS A 223 -20.07 1.14 -2.88
N PRO A 224 -19.15 1.78 -2.15
CA PRO A 224 -19.51 2.82 -1.18
C PRO A 224 -20.11 4.07 -1.83
N GLY A 225 -19.90 4.27 -3.14
CA GLY A 225 -20.43 5.42 -3.86
C GLY A 225 -21.84 5.24 -4.42
N CYS A 226 -22.26 3.99 -4.73
CA CYS A 226 -23.58 3.74 -5.34
C CYS A 226 -24.37 2.62 -4.65
N SER A 227 -23.84 2.02 -3.60
CA SER A 227 -24.46 0.92 -2.82
C SER A 227 -24.85 -0.32 -3.66
N HIS A 228 -24.32 -0.47 -4.87
CA HIS A 228 -24.54 -1.64 -5.69
C HIS A 228 -23.46 -2.71 -5.47
N PRO A 229 -23.79 -4.00 -5.62
CA PRO A 229 -22.78 -5.05 -5.60
C PRO A 229 -21.77 -4.83 -6.72
N VAL A 230 -20.49 -4.89 -6.39
CA VAL A 230 -19.42 -4.91 -7.39
C VAL A 230 -19.33 -6.33 -7.95
N VAL A 231 -19.64 -6.49 -9.23
CA VAL A 231 -19.46 -7.76 -9.95
C VAL A 231 -18.07 -7.72 -10.57
N PHE A 232 -17.22 -8.67 -10.19
CA PHE A 232 -15.95 -8.89 -10.85
C PHE A 232 -16.23 -9.83 -12.03
N ASP A 233 -16.10 -9.35 -13.26
CA ASP A 233 -16.15 -10.19 -14.45
C ASP A 233 -14.88 -11.08 -14.48
N ASN A 234 -15.12 -12.39 -14.74
CA ASN A 234 -14.07 -13.40 -14.84
C ASN A 234 -13.24 -13.24 -16.10
#